data_6701cbac93bf32af1b68a21568e0cb7b
#
_entry.id   6701cbac93bf32af1b68a21568e0cb7b
#
_cell.length_a   1.000
_cell.length_b   1.000
_cell.length_c   1.000
_cell.angle_alpha   90.00
_cell.angle_beta   90.00
_cell.angle_gamma   90.00
#
_symmetry.space_group_name_H-M   'P 1'
#
loop_
_entity.id
_entity.type
_entity.pdbx_description
1 polymer ?
#
loop_
_entity_poly.entity_id
_entity_poly.type
_entity_poly.pdbx_seq_one_letter_code
_entity_poly.pdbx_strand_id
1 'polypeptide(L)'
;NHTPEQLIEALGLTHCPWQETKGAHGYRDRKYFSCISVHYNGREDMGVWVEMSGQGCRTFESLSAKSWDDLFGWTAAQQLKITRLDVAFDDHTGILDIDEVVEDTRRKHYVSRSDYWETVLSSKGSTVQIGSPQSKVLVRIYDKAAERHCEPGTHWVRVEMQLRDDRALQFTKIPMTVGEAFSGVLLNYLRYVIPDDTDTNKWRWQMTDYWLDMLEVLTPIKIYTAPGMDYNIDRCREYVVNQAGNAIDALLQIYGIHEFQRLIRERPTVENPKYTRLVQQYKADRLSAMAGRYMT
;
A
#
# COMPACT_ATOMS: atom_id res chain seq x y z
N ASN A 1 22.17 -17.52 -5.52
CA ASN A 1 20.78 -17.85 -5.76
C ASN A 1 20.09 -18.08 -4.43
N HIS A 2 18.98 -17.39 -4.17
CA HIS A 2 18.16 -17.57 -2.95
C HIS A 2 17.16 -18.70 -3.16
N THR A 3 16.74 -19.34 -2.06
CA THR A 3 15.64 -20.31 -2.06
C THR A 3 14.32 -19.61 -1.73
N PRO A 4 13.15 -20.20 -2.06
CA PRO A 4 11.85 -19.67 -1.65
C PRO A 4 11.74 -19.46 -0.14
N GLU A 5 12.29 -20.37 0.66
CA GLU A 5 12.29 -20.34 2.13
C GLU A 5 13.06 -19.13 2.65
N GLN A 6 14.22 -18.82 2.08
CA GLN A 6 15.00 -17.63 2.46
C GLN A 6 14.26 -16.33 2.18
N LEU A 7 13.47 -16.26 1.08
CA LEU A 7 12.65 -15.09 0.79
C LEU A 7 11.45 -14.98 1.74
N ILE A 8 10.83 -16.11 2.08
CA ILE A 8 9.74 -16.15 3.06
C ILE A 8 10.26 -15.74 4.46
N GLU A 9 11.46 -16.16 4.82
CA GLU A 9 12.12 -15.73 6.06
C GLU A 9 12.41 -14.22 6.06
N ALA A 10 12.93 -13.71 4.95
CA ALA A 10 13.18 -12.27 4.79
C ALA A 10 11.89 -11.44 4.88
N LEU A 11 10.77 -11.99 4.40
CA LEU A 11 9.44 -11.41 4.57
C LEU A 11 8.92 -11.50 6.02
N GLY A 12 9.57 -12.27 6.91
CA GLY A 12 9.09 -12.49 8.29
C GLY A 12 7.78 -13.26 8.37
N LEU A 13 7.47 -14.10 7.38
CA LEU A 13 6.18 -14.80 7.22
C LEU A 13 6.33 -16.33 7.25
N THR A 14 7.38 -16.86 7.87
CA THR A 14 7.61 -18.33 8.00
C THR A 14 6.54 -19.06 8.78
N HIS A 15 5.84 -18.35 9.68
CA HIS A 15 4.76 -18.88 10.49
C HIS A 15 3.41 -18.99 9.76
N CYS A 16 3.34 -18.47 8.53
CA CYS A 16 2.11 -18.47 7.74
C CYS A 16 1.93 -19.79 6.97
N PRO A 17 0.69 -20.23 6.72
CA PRO A 17 0.39 -21.47 6.02
C PRO A 17 0.55 -21.29 4.51
N TRP A 18 1.77 -21.35 4.01
CA TRP A 18 2.07 -21.28 2.59
C TRP A 18 1.58 -22.52 1.85
N GLN A 19 0.90 -22.30 0.74
CA GLN A 19 0.41 -23.35 -0.14
C GLN A 19 1.31 -23.48 -1.36
N GLU A 20 1.64 -24.70 -1.74
CA GLU A 20 2.34 -24.97 -3.00
C GLU A 20 1.33 -25.10 -4.13
N THR A 21 1.54 -24.36 -5.20
CA THR A 21 0.66 -24.32 -6.36
C THR A 21 1.49 -24.24 -7.64
N LYS A 22 0.80 -24.42 -8.77
CA LYS A 22 1.41 -24.23 -10.09
C LYS A 22 1.93 -22.78 -10.21
N GLY A 23 3.14 -22.63 -10.72
CA GLY A 23 3.76 -21.33 -10.99
C GLY A 23 3.13 -20.61 -12.19
N ALA A 24 3.58 -19.38 -12.41
CA ALA A 24 3.22 -18.52 -13.51
C ALA A 24 4.46 -17.81 -14.07
N HIS A 25 4.31 -17.05 -15.16
CA HIS A 25 5.38 -16.20 -15.72
C HIS A 25 6.67 -16.96 -16.06
N GLY A 26 6.56 -18.25 -16.48
CA GLY A 26 7.71 -19.08 -16.81
C GLY A 26 8.32 -19.86 -15.65
N TYR A 27 7.78 -19.72 -14.45
CA TYR A 27 8.10 -20.55 -13.29
C TYR A 27 7.19 -21.78 -13.22
N ARG A 28 7.72 -22.93 -12.81
CA ARG A 28 6.93 -24.16 -12.66
C ARG A 28 6.16 -24.18 -11.36
N ASP A 29 6.75 -23.69 -10.30
CA ASP A 29 6.24 -23.82 -8.94
C ASP A 29 6.05 -22.45 -8.28
N ARG A 30 5.13 -22.38 -7.35
CA ARG A 30 4.82 -21.18 -6.58
C ARG A 30 4.39 -21.55 -5.16
N LYS A 31 4.98 -20.88 -4.17
CA LYS A 31 4.41 -20.80 -2.83
C LYS A 31 3.51 -19.57 -2.78
N TYR A 32 2.30 -19.74 -2.27
CA TYR A 32 1.29 -18.68 -2.24
C TYR A 32 0.70 -18.55 -0.84
N PHE A 33 0.56 -17.30 -0.40
CA PHE A 33 -0.14 -16.96 0.83
C PHE A 33 -0.74 -15.55 0.71
N SER A 34 -2.07 -15.45 0.88
CA SER A 34 -2.80 -14.16 1.01
C SER A 34 -2.33 -13.05 0.05
N CYS A 35 -2.35 -13.33 -1.26
CA CYS A 35 -1.91 -12.41 -2.31
C CYS A 35 -0.41 -12.07 -2.32
N ILE A 36 0.41 -12.89 -1.67
CA ILE A 36 1.87 -12.93 -1.79
C ILE A 36 2.24 -14.22 -2.52
N SER A 37 3.05 -14.12 -3.55
CA SER A 37 3.53 -15.24 -4.35
C SER A 37 5.05 -15.28 -4.34
N VAL A 38 5.61 -16.46 -4.14
CA VAL A 38 7.04 -16.73 -4.32
C VAL A 38 7.17 -17.77 -5.42
N HIS A 39 7.61 -17.34 -6.59
CA HIS A 39 7.76 -18.18 -7.78
C HIS A 39 9.19 -18.71 -7.87
N TYR A 40 9.32 -19.99 -8.20
CA TYR A 40 10.61 -20.68 -8.28
C TYR A 40 10.59 -21.81 -9.31
N ASN A 41 11.72 -22.46 -9.50
CA ASN A 41 11.91 -23.49 -10.54
C ASN A 41 11.58 -22.97 -11.96
N GLY A 42 11.97 -21.72 -12.26
CA GLY A 42 11.99 -21.19 -13.61
C GLY A 42 13.19 -21.69 -14.42
N ARG A 43 13.48 -20.98 -15.51
CA ARG A 43 14.75 -21.19 -16.24
C ARG A 43 15.94 -20.84 -15.31
N GLU A 44 17.10 -21.38 -15.63
CA GLU A 44 18.31 -21.24 -14.81
C GLU A 44 18.71 -19.77 -14.53
N ASP A 45 18.40 -18.86 -15.46
CA ASP A 45 18.68 -17.43 -15.38
C ASP A 45 17.67 -16.61 -14.56
N MET A 46 16.53 -17.20 -14.18
CA MET A 46 15.41 -16.45 -13.58
C MET A 46 15.50 -16.29 -12.06
N GLY A 47 16.15 -17.21 -11.36
CA GLY A 47 16.19 -17.20 -9.89
C GLY A 47 14.83 -17.43 -9.23
N VAL A 48 14.57 -16.75 -8.12
CA VAL A 48 13.29 -16.78 -7.39
C VAL A 48 12.68 -15.39 -7.44
N TRP A 49 11.37 -15.30 -7.68
CA TRP A 49 10.66 -14.05 -7.82
C TRP A 49 9.52 -13.92 -6.79
N VAL A 50 9.51 -12.82 -6.06
CA VAL A 50 8.45 -12.45 -5.11
C VAL A 50 7.53 -11.42 -5.74
N GLU A 51 6.25 -11.67 -5.64
CA GLU A 51 5.19 -10.75 -6.06
C GLU A 51 4.21 -10.53 -4.90
N MET A 52 3.92 -9.26 -4.61
CA MET A 52 2.91 -8.85 -3.66
C MET A 52 1.95 -7.89 -4.36
N SER A 53 0.66 -8.22 -4.40
CA SER A 53 -0.37 -7.26 -4.78
C SER A 53 -0.60 -6.25 -3.66
N GLY A 54 -1.39 -5.20 -3.89
CA GLY A 54 -1.75 -4.27 -2.81
C GLY A 54 -2.38 -4.94 -1.58
N GLN A 55 -3.11 -6.07 -1.76
CA GLN A 55 -3.58 -6.89 -0.64
C GLN A 55 -2.44 -7.68 0.00
N GLY A 56 -1.50 -8.19 -0.80
CA GLY A 56 -0.29 -8.85 -0.30
C GLY A 56 0.59 -7.90 0.52
N CYS A 57 0.73 -6.64 0.09
CA CYS A 57 1.43 -5.61 0.87
C CYS A 57 0.76 -5.39 2.24
N ARG A 58 -0.56 -5.26 2.29
CA ARG A 58 -1.29 -5.17 3.57
C ARG A 58 -1.15 -6.41 4.44
N THR A 59 -1.10 -7.59 3.83
CA THR A 59 -0.82 -8.83 4.55
C THR A 59 0.59 -8.82 5.16
N PHE A 60 1.58 -8.39 4.40
CA PHE A 60 2.95 -8.19 4.90
C PHE A 60 2.95 -7.21 6.09
N GLU A 61 2.38 -6.03 5.94
CA GLU A 61 2.29 -5.02 7.00
C GLU A 61 1.57 -5.52 8.25
N SER A 62 0.58 -6.39 8.09
CA SER A 62 -0.25 -6.86 9.19
C SER A 62 0.32 -8.06 9.93
N LEU A 63 1.02 -8.96 9.25
CA LEU A 63 1.45 -10.24 9.80
C LEU A 63 2.96 -10.35 9.98
N SER A 64 3.75 -9.59 9.22
CA SER A 64 5.19 -9.62 9.35
C SER A 64 5.67 -8.91 10.62
N ALA A 65 6.74 -9.44 11.22
CA ALA A 65 7.51 -8.74 12.24
C ALA A 65 8.54 -7.76 11.62
N LYS A 66 8.68 -7.77 10.29
CA LYS A 66 9.59 -6.90 9.54
C LYS A 66 8.86 -5.67 9.04
N SER A 67 9.60 -4.56 8.96
CA SER A 67 9.16 -3.33 8.30
C SER A 67 9.52 -3.33 6.81
N TRP A 68 9.01 -2.36 6.05
CA TRP A 68 9.47 -2.13 4.68
C TRP A 68 10.96 -1.77 4.63
N ASP A 69 11.46 -1.00 5.62
CA ASP A 69 12.87 -0.63 5.70
C ASP A 69 13.76 -1.86 5.92
N ASP A 70 13.32 -2.80 6.79
CA ASP A 70 14.02 -4.07 6.98
C ASP A 70 14.08 -4.87 5.67
N LEU A 71 12.96 -4.95 4.95
CA LEU A 71 12.89 -5.67 3.68
C LEU A 71 13.75 -5.02 2.61
N PHE A 72 13.67 -3.68 2.46
CA PHE A 72 14.49 -2.96 1.50
C PHE A 72 15.98 -3.00 1.84
N GLY A 73 16.33 -2.87 3.13
CA GLY A 73 17.69 -3.03 3.61
C GLY A 73 18.25 -4.42 3.30
N TRP A 74 17.45 -5.45 3.53
CA TRP A 74 17.82 -6.83 3.21
C TRP A 74 18.00 -7.02 1.70
N THR A 75 17.06 -6.54 0.87
CA THR A 75 17.18 -6.65 -0.60
C THR A 75 18.42 -5.94 -1.13
N ALA A 76 18.77 -4.79 -0.55
CA ALA A 76 19.98 -4.05 -0.91
C ALA A 76 21.25 -4.79 -0.50
N ALA A 77 21.31 -5.36 0.72
CA ALA A 77 22.44 -6.14 1.22
C ALA A 77 22.66 -7.41 0.38
N GLN A 78 21.58 -8.03 -0.11
CA GLN A 78 21.65 -9.21 -0.98
C GLN A 78 21.80 -8.85 -2.47
N GLN A 79 21.88 -7.57 -2.82
CA GLN A 79 21.98 -7.08 -4.20
C GLN A 79 20.82 -7.57 -5.10
N LEU A 80 19.62 -7.70 -4.55
CA LEU A 80 18.45 -8.15 -5.28
C LEU A 80 17.92 -7.07 -6.20
N LYS A 81 17.23 -7.48 -7.26
CA LYS A 81 16.53 -6.58 -8.18
C LYS A 81 15.12 -6.32 -7.65
N ILE A 82 14.70 -5.07 -7.70
CA ILE A 82 13.30 -4.68 -7.53
C ILE A 82 12.81 -4.24 -8.91
N THR A 83 11.99 -5.08 -9.54
CA THR A 83 11.54 -4.87 -10.92
C THR A 83 10.34 -3.94 -11.02
N ARG A 84 9.55 -3.87 -9.95
CA ARG A 84 8.40 -2.96 -9.84
C ARG A 84 8.17 -2.61 -8.38
N LEU A 85 7.86 -1.34 -8.15
CA LEU A 85 7.41 -0.81 -6.88
C LEU A 85 6.29 0.19 -7.14
N ASP A 86 5.13 -0.04 -6.54
CA ASP A 86 4.01 0.88 -6.57
C ASP A 86 3.91 1.54 -5.20
N VAL A 87 4.00 2.87 -5.18
CA VAL A 87 3.87 3.69 -3.97
C VAL A 87 2.65 4.59 -4.14
N ALA A 88 1.81 4.69 -3.13
CA ALA A 88 0.57 5.44 -3.23
C ALA A 88 0.31 6.32 -2.01
N PHE A 89 -0.29 7.47 -2.27
CA PHE A 89 -0.92 8.35 -1.30
C PHE A 89 -2.45 8.23 -1.43
N ASP A 90 -3.12 8.09 -0.31
CA ASP A 90 -4.58 8.04 -0.23
C ASP A 90 -5.10 9.31 0.43
N ASP A 91 -5.80 10.14 -0.33
CA ASP A 91 -6.51 11.30 0.19
C ASP A 91 -7.93 10.91 0.59
N HIS A 92 -8.22 10.99 1.89
CA HIS A 92 -9.53 10.82 2.48
C HIS A 92 -10.12 12.13 3.01
N THR A 93 -9.40 13.24 2.84
CA THR A 93 -9.70 14.52 3.48
C THR A 93 -10.31 15.55 2.53
N GLY A 94 -10.27 15.29 1.22
CA GLY A 94 -10.82 16.19 0.21
C GLY A 94 -9.83 17.25 -0.29
N ILE A 95 -8.54 17.00 -0.13
CA ILE A 95 -7.49 17.86 -0.70
C ILE A 95 -7.52 17.81 -2.23
N LEU A 96 -7.72 16.60 -2.78
CA LEU A 96 -7.75 16.37 -4.23
C LEU A 96 -9.19 16.19 -4.70
N ASP A 97 -9.65 17.06 -5.58
CA ASP A 97 -10.86 16.83 -6.38
C ASP A 97 -10.44 16.15 -7.70
N ILE A 98 -10.88 14.92 -7.92
CA ILE A 98 -10.51 14.16 -9.12
C ILE A 98 -11.03 14.82 -10.40
N ASP A 99 -12.17 15.49 -10.37
CA ASP A 99 -12.74 16.16 -11.54
C ASP A 99 -11.93 17.41 -11.89
N GLU A 100 -11.43 18.15 -10.89
CA GLU A 100 -10.50 19.26 -11.07
C GLU A 100 -9.17 18.78 -11.66
N VAL A 101 -8.60 17.70 -11.14
CA VAL A 101 -7.36 17.08 -11.65
C VAL A 101 -7.52 16.62 -13.09
N VAL A 102 -8.68 16.05 -13.46
CA VAL A 102 -9.00 15.66 -14.84
C VAL A 102 -9.05 16.89 -15.76
N GLU A 103 -9.72 17.94 -15.33
CA GLU A 103 -9.86 19.16 -16.13
C GLU A 103 -8.51 19.87 -16.34
N ASP A 104 -7.72 20.02 -15.28
CA ASP A 104 -6.37 20.59 -15.37
C ASP A 104 -5.46 19.74 -16.27
N THR A 105 -5.61 18.42 -16.23
CA THR A 105 -4.86 17.54 -17.15
C THR A 105 -5.24 17.79 -18.60
N ARG A 106 -6.54 17.91 -18.90
CA ARG A 106 -7.06 18.19 -20.25
C ARG A 106 -6.63 19.54 -20.78
N ARG A 107 -6.61 20.55 -19.91
CA ARG A 107 -6.13 21.91 -20.24
C ARG A 107 -4.61 22.00 -20.29
N LYS A 108 -3.89 20.93 -19.94
CA LYS A 108 -2.42 20.92 -19.82
C LYS A 108 -1.89 21.93 -18.80
N HIS A 109 -2.61 22.13 -17.71
CA HIS A 109 -2.20 22.90 -16.54
C HIS A 109 -1.31 22.04 -15.64
N TYR A 110 -0.39 21.35 -16.23
CA TYR A 110 0.61 20.55 -15.51
C TYR A 110 1.95 20.60 -16.25
N VAL A 111 2.98 20.21 -15.53
CA VAL A 111 4.33 20.00 -16.04
C VAL A 111 4.73 18.57 -15.73
N SER A 112 5.20 17.83 -16.71
CA SER A 112 5.66 16.47 -16.55
C SER A 112 6.90 16.17 -17.37
N ARG A 113 7.67 15.17 -16.94
CA ARG A 113 8.76 14.58 -17.73
C ARG A 113 8.26 13.60 -18.79
N SER A 114 6.98 13.27 -18.77
CA SER A 114 6.34 12.42 -19.78
C SER A 114 5.48 13.26 -20.71
N ASP A 115 5.58 12.99 -22.02
CA ASP A 115 4.70 13.55 -23.04
C ASP A 115 3.38 12.76 -23.14
N TYR A 116 3.34 11.52 -22.59
CA TYR A 116 2.14 10.69 -22.61
C TYR A 116 1.25 11.01 -21.42
N TRP A 117 -0.01 11.24 -21.72
CA TRP A 117 -1.07 11.36 -20.71
C TRP A 117 -2.39 10.78 -21.25
N GLU A 118 -3.22 10.33 -20.34
CA GLU A 118 -4.54 9.78 -20.63
C GLU A 118 -5.52 10.13 -19.51
N THR A 119 -6.78 10.41 -19.88
CA THR A 119 -7.89 10.54 -18.91
C THR A 119 -8.95 9.54 -19.27
N VAL A 120 -9.37 8.73 -18.32
CA VAL A 120 -10.46 7.76 -18.45
C VAL A 120 -11.61 8.21 -17.57
N LEU A 121 -12.78 8.38 -18.17
CA LEU A 121 -14.03 8.66 -17.48
C LEU A 121 -14.95 7.45 -17.66
N SER A 122 -15.39 6.89 -16.56
CA SER A 122 -16.25 5.71 -16.57
C SER A 122 -17.24 5.71 -15.42
N SER A 123 -18.22 4.82 -15.46
CA SER A 123 -19.11 4.56 -14.33
C SER A 123 -18.39 4.02 -13.08
N LYS A 124 -17.11 3.68 -13.19
CA LYS A 124 -16.23 3.22 -12.10
C LYS A 124 -15.30 4.31 -11.59
N GLY A 125 -15.64 5.58 -11.84
CA GLY A 125 -14.84 6.74 -11.48
C GLY A 125 -13.93 7.24 -12.58
N SER A 126 -13.28 8.36 -12.30
CA SER A 126 -12.35 9.07 -13.17
C SER A 126 -10.91 8.65 -12.87
N THR A 127 -10.08 8.61 -13.90
CA THR A 127 -8.64 8.32 -13.77
C THR A 127 -7.84 9.25 -14.67
N VAL A 128 -6.78 9.81 -14.14
CA VAL A 128 -5.70 10.48 -14.88
C VAL A 128 -4.48 9.59 -14.85
N GLN A 129 -3.83 9.42 -15.99
CA GLN A 129 -2.57 8.71 -16.13
C GLN A 129 -1.54 9.61 -16.80
N ILE A 130 -0.38 9.76 -16.20
CA ILE A 130 0.78 10.47 -16.75
C ILE A 130 1.94 9.49 -16.86
N GLY A 131 2.40 9.26 -18.07
CA GLY A 131 3.34 8.20 -18.41
C GLY A 131 2.68 7.01 -19.10
N SER A 132 3.38 6.40 -20.04
CA SER A 132 2.88 5.19 -20.72
C SER A 132 2.98 3.96 -19.81
N PRO A 133 2.19 2.89 -20.07
CA PRO A 133 2.29 1.63 -19.32
C PRO A 133 3.68 0.97 -19.36
N GLN A 134 4.50 1.31 -20.35
CA GLN A 134 5.87 0.80 -20.51
C GLN A 134 6.93 1.72 -19.88
N SER A 135 6.52 2.91 -19.41
CA SER A 135 7.44 3.88 -18.83
C SER A 135 8.03 3.33 -17.50
N LYS A 136 9.26 3.75 -17.20
CA LYS A 136 9.92 3.45 -15.91
C LYS A 136 9.27 4.16 -14.72
N VAL A 137 8.56 5.26 -15.00
CA VAL A 137 7.74 6.00 -14.03
C VAL A 137 6.38 6.24 -14.66
N LEU A 138 5.33 5.85 -13.95
CA LEU A 138 3.93 6.07 -14.34
C LEU A 138 3.20 6.60 -13.11
N VAL A 139 2.51 7.73 -13.25
CA VAL A 139 1.66 8.28 -12.19
C VAL A 139 0.20 8.11 -12.58
N ARG A 140 -0.61 7.61 -11.67
CA ARG A 140 -2.07 7.53 -11.78
C ARG A 140 -2.72 8.29 -10.64
N ILE A 141 -3.72 9.09 -10.96
CA ILE A 141 -4.57 9.77 -9.98
C ILE A 141 -6.00 9.35 -10.28
N TYR A 142 -6.70 8.79 -9.31
CA TYR A 142 -8.00 8.21 -9.59
C TYR A 142 -8.93 8.15 -8.38
N ASP A 143 -10.23 8.11 -8.69
CA ASP A 143 -11.29 7.89 -7.72
C ASP A 143 -11.22 6.45 -7.19
N LYS A 144 -10.59 6.32 -6.01
CA LYS A 144 -10.44 5.02 -5.34
C LYS A 144 -11.72 4.58 -4.65
N ALA A 145 -12.59 5.53 -4.25
CA ALA A 145 -13.88 5.20 -3.67
C ALA A 145 -14.78 4.50 -4.69
N ALA A 146 -14.85 5.02 -5.92
CA ALA A 146 -15.61 4.40 -6.99
C ALA A 146 -15.01 3.04 -7.42
N GLU A 147 -13.68 2.91 -7.51
CA GLU A 147 -13.01 1.63 -7.80
C GLU A 147 -13.35 0.56 -6.74
N ARG A 148 -13.49 0.98 -5.47
CA ARG A 148 -13.78 0.08 -4.34
C ARG A 148 -15.27 -0.09 -4.06
N HIS A 149 -16.14 0.55 -4.84
CA HIS A 149 -17.58 0.54 -4.63
C HIS A 149 -17.96 0.97 -3.21
N CYS A 150 -17.30 2.02 -2.70
CA CYS A 150 -17.62 2.60 -1.41
C CYS A 150 -19.01 3.25 -1.43
N GLU A 151 -19.54 3.52 -0.23
CA GLU A 151 -20.82 4.23 -0.09
C GLU A 151 -20.80 5.61 -0.77
N PRO A 152 -21.91 6.04 -1.39
CA PRO A 152 -21.99 7.34 -2.02
C PRO A 152 -21.59 8.47 -1.07
N GLY A 153 -20.77 9.40 -1.55
CA GLY A 153 -20.24 10.51 -0.76
C GLY A 153 -18.93 10.19 -0.01
N THR A 154 -18.43 8.98 -0.09
CA THR A 154 -17.08 8.66 0.43
C THR A 154 -16.04 9.35 -0.43
N HIS A 155 -15.21 10.20 0.19
CA HIS A 155 -14.06 10.77 -0.47
C HIS A 155 -12.85 9.85 -0.33
N TRP A 156 -12.31 9.41 -1.45
CA TRP A 156 -11.05 8.66 -1.50
C TRP A 156 -10.43 8.80 -2.89
N VAL A 157 -9.49 9.72 -3.00
CA VAL A 157 -8.67 9.89 -4.21
C VAL A 157 -7.28 9.30 -3.95
N ARG A 158 -6.77 8.52 -4.90
CA ARG A 158 -5.42 7.94 -4.80
C ARG A 158 -4.50 8.54 -5.83
N VAL A 159 -3.31 8.96 -5.38
CA VAL A 159 -2.16 9.25 -6.23
C VAL A 159 -1.21 8.06 -6.12
N GLU A 160 -1.02 7.33 -7.21
CA GLU A 160 -0.18 6.13 -7.27
C GLU A 160 0.97 6.35 -8.26
N MET A 161 2.18 6.11 -7.81
CA MET A 161 3.38 6.13 -8.63
C MET A 161 3.94 4.73 -8.79
N GLN A 162 3.91 4.22 -10.02
CA GLN A 162 4.53 2.96 -10.37
C GLN A 162 5.94 3.21 -10.87
N LEU A 163 6.90 2.59 -10.21
CA LEU A 163 8.32 2.62 -10.56
C LEU A 163 8.76 1.27 -11.09
N ARG A 164 9.62 1.26 -12.11
CA ARG A 164 10.13 0.03 -12.71
C ARG A 164 11.65 0.01 -12.71
N ASP A 165 12.19 -1.21 -12.64
CA ASP A 165 13.62 -1.52 -12.80
C ASP A 165 14.53 -0.64 -11.92
N ASP A 166 15.47 0.06 -12.55
CA ASP A 166 16.41 0.96 -11.87
C ASP A 166 15.72 2.05 -11.04
N ARG A 167 14.53 2.54 -11.47
CA ARG A 167 13.78 3.54 -10.72
C ARG A 167 13.18 2.96 -9.43
N ALA A 168 12.65 1.75 -9.50
CA ALA A 168 12.17 1.03 -8.32
C ALA A 168 13.30 0.78 -7.32
N LEU A 169 14.44 0.29 -7.81
CA LEU A 169 15.62 0.04 -6.95
C LEU A 169 16.21 1.33 -6.38
N GLN A 170 16.27 2.43 -7.17
CA GLN A 170 16.78 3.72 -6.69
C GLN A 170 15.89 4.30 -5.60
N PHE A 171 14.57 4.18 -5.74
CA PHE A 171 13.62 4.66 -4.74
C PHE A 171 13.87 4.05 -3.35
N THR A 172 14.09 2.76 -3.28
CA THR A 172 14.33 2.05 -2.00
C THR A 172 15.69 2.38 -1.35
N LYS A 173 16.55 3.10 -2.05
CA LYS A 173 17.87 3.55 -1.56
C LYS A 173 17.89 5.01 -1.13
N ILE A 174 16.78 5.75 -1.29
CA ILE A 174 16.71 7.13 -0.86
C ILE A 174 16.74 7.17 0.68
N PRO A 175 17.71 7.86 1.31
CA PRO A 175 17.85 7.90 2.76
C PRO A 175 16.86 8.88 3.41
N MET A 176 15.59 8.75 3.10
CA MET A 176 14.48 9.60 3.55
C MET A 176 13.29 8.71 3.87
N THR A 177 12.29 9.24 4.54
CA THR A 177 11.02 8.54 4.71
C THR A 177 10.39 8.29 3.34
N VAL A 178 9.58 7.24 3.20
CA VAL A 178 8.92 6.92 1.92
C VAL A 178 8.03 8.08 1.47
N GLY A 179 7.38 8.83 2.40
CA GLY A 179 6.59 10.03 2.08
C GLY A 179 7.43 11.14 1.48
N GLU A 180 8.57 11.45 2.09
CA GLU A 180 9.51 12.45 1.56
C GLU A 180 10.09 12.01 0.21
N ALA A 181 10.46 10.74 0.09
CA ALA A 181 10.95 10.17 -1.17
C ALA A 181 9.87 10.21 -2.26
N PHE A 182 8.61 9.85 -1.92
CA PHE A 182 7.48 9.93 -2.84
C PHE A 182 7.23 11.36 -3.29
N SER A 183 7.14 12.32 -2.35
CA SER A 183 6.95 13.74 -2.63
C SER A 183 8.06 14.28 -3.54
N GLY A 184 9.33 14.01 -3.21
CA GLY A 184 10.46 14.46 -3.98
C GLY A 184 10.52 13.90 -5.41
N VAL A 185 10.24 12.59 -5.57
CA VAL A 185 10.19 11.97 -6.89
C VAL A 185 9.00 12.47 -7.68
N LEU A 186 7.82 12.60 -7.04
CA LEU A 186 6.61 13.11 -7.68
C LEU A 186 6.79 14.53 -8.17
N LEU A 187 7.31 15.44 -7.34
CA LEU A 187 7.62 16.83 -7.69
C LEU A 187 8.57 16.96 -8.91
N ASN A 188 9.54 16.05 -9.00
CA ASN A 188 10.48 16.04 -10.11
C ASN A 188 9.88 15.44 -11.39
N TYR A 189 8.78 14.70 -11.28
CA TYR A 189 8.13 14.02 -12.40
C TYR A 189 6.86 14.72 -12.88
N LEU A 190 6.02 15.19 -11.97
CA LEU A 190 4.70 15.78 -12.22
C LEU A 190 4.42 16.92 -11.24
N ARG A 191 3.93 18.04 -11.76
CA ARG A 191 3.37 19.16 -10.99
C ARG A 191 2.14 19.71 -11.69
N TYR A 192 1.06 19.92 -10.96
CA TYR A 192 -0.05 20.73 -11.43
C TYR A 192 0.24 22.18 -11.13
N VAL A 193 -0.03 23.05 -12.09
CA VAL A 193 0.46 24.45 -12.10
C VAL A 193 -0.61 25.41 -12.60
N ILE A 194 -0.57 26.62 -12.07
CA ILE A 194 -1.40 27.73 -12.50
C ILE A 194 -0.73 28.36 -13.73
N PRO A 195 -1.43 28.48 -14.88
CA PRO A 195 -0.89 29.10 -16.07
C PRO A 195 -0.41 30.54 -15.82
N ASP A 196 0.80 30.85 -16.28
CA ASP A 196 1.37 32.20 -16.30
C ASP A 196 1.85 32.53 -17.70
N ASP A 197 1.06 33.30 -18.41
CA ASP A 197 1.35 33.70 -19.80
C ASP A 197 2.58 34.62 -19.93
N THR A 198 3.09 35.11 -18.80
CA THR A 198 4.29 35.98 -18.78
C THR A 198 5.60 35.19 -18.74
N ASP A 199 5.56 33.90 -18.36
CA ASP A 199 6.70 33.00 -18.27
C ASP A 199 6.52 31.77 -19.17
N THR A 200 7.34 31.65 -20.19
CA THR A 200 7.32 30.53 -21.14
C THR A 200 7.82 29.20 -20.51
N ASN A 201 8.54 29.28 -19.40
CA ASN A 201 9.04 28.09 -18.73
C ASN A 201 8.04 27.60 -17.65
N LYS A 202 7.17 26.68 -18.07
CA LYS A 202 6.15 26.08 -17.18
C LYS A 202 6.69 25.48 -15.88
N TRP A 203 7.97 25.07 -15.83
CA TRP A 203 8.60 24.57 -14.61
C TRP A 203 8.78 25.63 -13.52
N ARG A 204 8.63 26.91 -13.84
CA ARG A 204 8.66 28.04 -12.88
C ARG A 204 7.25 28.50 -12.48
N TRP A 205 6.21 28.02 -13.16
CA TRP A 205 4.83 28.37 -12.83
C TRP A 205 4.50 27.92 -11.40
N GLN A 206 3.66 28.69 -10.74
CA GLN A 206 3.19 28.38 -9.39
C GLN A 206 2.40 27.06 -9.42
N MET A 207 2.62 26.22 -8.42
CA MET A 207 1.78 25.01 -8.24
C MET A 207 0.37 25.41 -7.78
N THR A 208 -0.62 24.60 -8.15
CA THR A 208 -1.98 24.72 -7.63
C THR A 208 -2.02 24.47 -6.12
N ASP A 209 -2.96 25.11 -5.43
CA ASP A 209 -3.07 25.00 -3.97
C ASP A 209 -3.30 23.54 -3.54
N TYR A 210 -4.20 22.80 -4.22
CA TYR A 210 -4.46 21.40 -3.89
C TYR A 210 -3.21 20.52 -4.05
N TRP A 211 -2.31 20.85 -5.00
CA TRP A 211 -1.07 20.09 -5.20
C TRP A 211 -0.05 20.39 -4.11
N LEU A 212 0.03 21.66 -3.67
CA LEU A 212 0.85 22.08 -2.54
C LEU A 212 0.39 21.44 -1.24
N ASP A 213 -0.92 21.51 -0.94
CA ASP A 213 -1.52 20.92 0.27
C ASP A 213 -1.26 19.41 0.35
N MET A 214 -1.41 18.69 -0.78
CA MET A 214 -1.08 17.27 -0.86
C MET A 214 0.40 17.01 -0.53
N LEU A 215 1.31 17.80 -1.07
CA LEU A 215 2.76 17.65 -0.84
C LEU A 215 3.15 17.96 0.61
N GLU A 216 2.49 18.93 1.25
CA GLU A 216 2.70 19.25 2.67
C GLU A 216 2.26 18.11 3.57
N VAL A 217 1.15 17.46 3.26
CA VAL A 217 0.68 16.27 3.98
C VAL A 217 1.62 15.10 3.78
N LEU A 218 2.18 14.92 2.58
CA LEU A 218 3.11 13.83 2.25
C LEU A 218 4.46 13.94 2.97
N THR A 219 4.97 15.14 3.16
CA THR A 219 6.31 15.38 3.72
C THR A 219 6.45 14.93 5.18
N PRO A 220 5.47 15.12 6.10
CA PRO A 220 5.51 14.56 7.44
C PRO A 220 4.99 13.13 7.52
N ILE A 221 4.38 12.60 6.47
CA ILE A 221 3.98 11.20 6.45
C ILE A 221 5.26 10.36 6.42
N LYS A 222 5.72 10.00 7.60
CA LYS A 222 6.45 8.77 7.75
C LYS A 222 5.53 7.69 7.19
N ILE A 223 5.82 7.14 6.04
CA ILE A 223 5.31 5.82 5.65
C ILE A 223 6.12 4.78 6.44
N TYR A 224 6.34 5.15 7.58
CA TYR A 224 6.48 4.33 8.70
C TYR A 224 5.02 4.13 9.12
N THR A 225 4.41 3.06 8.64
CA THR A 225 3.80 2.24 9.64
C THR A 225 4.97 1.85 10.56
N ALA A 226 5.31 2.73 11.50
CA ALA A 226 5.86 2.23 12.72
C ALA A 226 5.06 0.96 13.03
N PRO A 227 5.69 -0.10 13.56
CA PRO A 227 4.93 -1.12 14.25
C PRO A 227 4.20 -0.35 15.35
N GLY A 228 3.05 0.23 15.02
CA GLY A 228 2.41 1.25 15.82
C GLY A 228 1.69 2.33 15.05
N MET A 229 1.42 2.24 13.74
CA MET A 229 0.17 2.84 13.30
C MET A 229 -0.89 2.04 14.00
N ASP A 230 -1.56 2.73 14.93
CA ASP A 230 -2.61 2.21 15.76
C ASP A 230 -3.50 1.25 14.98
N TYR A 231 -3.05 -0.01 14.97
CA TYR A 231 -3.96 -1.11 14.76
C TYR A 231 -4.81 -1.08 16.02
N ASN A 232 -5.71 -0.11 16.01
CA ASN A 232 -6.65 0.06 17.08
C ASN A 232 -7.70 -1.04 16.97
N ILE A 233 -8.46 -1.20 18.02
CA ILE A 233 -9.52 -2.21 18.08
C ILE A 233 -10.53 -2.04 16.94
N ASP A 234 -10.76 -0.82 16.48
CA ASP A 234 -11.72 -0.51 15.43
C ASP A 234 -11.26 -1.05 14.07
N ARG A 235 -9.99 -0.88 13.71
CA ARG A 235 -9.42 -1.49 12.50
C ARG A 235 -9.36 -3.01 12.56
N CYS A 236 -9.08 -3.58 13.74
CA CYS A 236 -9.19 -5.02 13.94
C CYS A 236 -10.62 -5.50 13.70
N ARG A 237 -11.59 -4.78 14.24
CA ARG A 237 -13.01 -5.04 14.06
C ARG A 237 -13.43 -4.91 12.60
N GLU A 238 -13.05 -3.83 11.91
CA GLU A 238 -13.31 -3.64 10.49
C GLU A 238 -12.74 -4.76 9.63
N TYR A 239 -11.50 -5.16 9.87
CA TYR A 239 -10.88 -6.28 9.18
C TYR A 239 -11.69 -7.57 9.37
N VAL A 240 -12.04 -7.90 10.62
CA VAL A 240 -12.80 -9.11 10.93
C VAL A 240 -14.19 -9.07 10.32
N VAL A 241 -14.89 -7.94 10.41
CA VAL A 241 -16.26 -7.79 9.92
C VAL A 241 -16.28 -7.76 8.37
N ASN A 242 -15.43 -6.95 7.75
CA ASN A 242 -15.52 -6.69 6.32
C ASN A 242 -14.76 -7.72 5.46
N GLN A 243 -13.68 -8.32 5.98
CA GLN A 243 -12.86 -9.26 5.20
C GLN A 243 -13.06 -10.72 5.59
N ALA A 244 -13.30 -11.02 6.86
CA ALA A 244 -13.51 -12.36 7.37
C ALA A 244 -14.96 -12.64 7.76
N GLY A 245 -15.84 -11.64 7.77
CA GLY A 245 -17.19 -11.73 8.29
C GLY A 245 -18.00 -12.87 7.68
N ASN A 246 -18.02 -12.98 6.34
CA ASN A 246 -18.73 -14.05 5.66
C ASN A 246 -18.21 -15.45 6.00
N ALA A 247 -16.90 -15.60 6.15
CA ALA A 247 -16.29 -16.87 6.52
C ALA A 247 -16.60 -17.22 7.99
N ILE A 248 -16.56 -16.22 8.87
CA ILE A 248 -16.91 -16.39 10.30
C ILE A 248 -18.38 -16.77 10.43
N ASP A 249 -19.26 -16.09 9.71
CA ASP A 249 -20.71 -16.39 9.74
C ASP A 249 -21.00 -17.82 9.25
N ALA A 250 -20.38 -18.25 8.15
CA ALA A 250 -20.50 -19.61 7.65
C ALA A 250 -20.03 -20.65 8.69
N LEU A 251 -18.88 -20.40 9.34
CA LEU A 251 -18.37 -21.32 10.37
C LEU A 251 -19.27 -21.34 11.63
N LEU A 252 -19.84 -20.21 12.00
CA LEU A 252 -20.80 -20.13 13.10
C LEU A 252 -22.09 -20.88 12.79
N GLN A 253 -22.57 -20.81 11.54
CA GLN A 253 -23.75 -21.56 11.11
C GLN A 253 -23.50 -23.07 11.07
N ILE A 254 -22.29 -23.50 10.67
CA ILE A 254 -21.94 -24.93 10.56
C ILE A 254 -21.66 -25.56 11.93
N TYR A 255 -20.85 -24.89 12.73
CA TYR A 255 -20.33 -25.46 13.98
C TYR A 255 -21.00 -24.93 15.25
N GLY A 256 -21.71 -23.82 15.16
CA GLY A 256 -22.24 -23.10 16.31
C GLY A 256 -21.15 -22.36 17.12
N ILE A 257 -21.59 -21.47 18.02
CA ILE A 257 -20.70 -20.54 18.74
C ILE A 257 -19.70 -21.29 19.65
N HIS A 258 -20.11 -22.34 20.32
CA HIS A 258 -19.25 -23.04 21.27
C HIS A 258 -18.12 -23.80 20.59
N GLU A 259 -18.42 -24.47 19.50
CA GLU A 259 -17.43 -25.21 18.71
C GLU A 259 -16.50 -24.24 17.97
N PHE A 260 -17.01 -23.16 17.43
CA PHE A 260 -16.20 -22.11 16.83
C PHE A 260 -15.22 -21.50 17.84
N GLN A 261 -15.66 -21.21 19.06
CA GLN A 261 -14.77 -20.72 20.11
C GLN A 261 -13.70 -21.75 20.49
N ARG A 262 -14.02 -23.04 20.48
CA ARG A 262 -13.05 -24.11 20.71
C ARG A 262 -11.99 -24.12 19.62
N LEU A 263 -12.38 -24.11 18.34
CA LEU A 263 -11.47 -24.06 17.20
C LEU A 263 -10.50 -22.88 17.26
N ILE A 264 -10.99 -21.70 17.66
CA ILE A 264 -10.15 -20.52 17.81
C ILE A 264 -9.15 -20.66 18.97
N ARG A 265 -9.53 -21.29 20.09
CA ARG A 265 -8.66 -21.46 21.27
C ARG A 265 -7.60 -22.56 21.08
N GLU A 266 -7.96 -23.63 20.39
CA GLU A 266 -7.09 -24.80 20.17
C GLU A 266 -6.14 -24.64 18.97
N ARG A 267 -6.32 -23.58 18.18
CA ARG A 267 -5.40 -23.30 17.06
C ARG A 267 -3.96 -23.12 17.58
N PRO A 268 -2.94 -23.52 16.81
CA PRO A 268 -1.56 -23.18 17.11
C PRO A 268 -1.43 -21.65 17.22
N THR A 269 -1.23 -21.16 18.43
CA THR A 269 -1.02 -19.73 18.67
C THR A 269 0.44 -19.39 18.43
N VAL A 270 0.71 -18.69 17.36
CA VAL A 270 1.95 -17.92 17.25
C VAL A 270 1.66 -16.57 17.90
N GLU A 271 2.38 -16.25 18.97
CA GLU A 271 2.27 -14.91 19.58
C GLU A 271 2.60 -13.85 18.53
N ASN A 272 1.61 -13.03 18.21
CA ASN A 272 1.82 -11.88 17.36
C ASN A 272 1.88 -10.64 18.25
N PRO A 273 3.06 -10.00 18.40
CA PRO A 273 3.28 -8.86 19.29
C PRO A 273 2.29 -7.71 19.03
N LYS A 274 1.77 -7.61 17.82
CA LYS A 274 0.78 -6.62 17.42
C LYS A 274 -0.54 -6.79 18.16
N TYR A 275 -1.07 -8.01 18.21
CA TYR A 275 -2.32 -8.28 18.94
C TYR A 275 -2.13 -8.22 20.46
N THR A 276 -0.96 -8.62 20.94
CA THR A 276 -0.61 -8.48 22.36
C THR A 276 -0.61 -7.02 22.80
N ARG A 277 0.01 -6.13 21.99
CA ARG A 277 -0.01 -4.67 22.23
C ARG A 277 -1.41 -4.09 22.16
N LEU A 278 -2.21 -4.47 21.14
CA LEU A 278 -3.60 -4.04 21.00
C LEU A 278 -4.42 -4.34 22.24
N VAL A 279 -4.32 -5.57 22.76
CA VAL A 279 -5.03 -5.98 23.96
C VAL A 279 -4.55 -5.20 25.19
N GLN A 280 -3.24 -4.98 25.33
CA GLN A 280 -2.66 -4.21 26.44
C GLN A 280 -3.11 -2.74 26.38
N GLN A 281 -3.06 -2.12 25.22
CA GLN A 281 -3.48 -0.73 25.02
C GLN A 281 -4.98 -0.57 25.32
N TYR A 282 -5.84 -1.42 24.76
CA TYR A 282 -7.27 -1.38 25.06
C TYR A 282 -7.59 -1.53 26.54
N LYS A 283 -6.87 -2.42 27.26
CA LYS A 283 -7.02 -2.60 28.71
C LYS A 283 -6.57 -1.36 29.49
N ALA A 284 -5.46 -0.72 29.09
CA ALA A 284 -4.95 0.50 29.71
C ALA A 284 -5.91 1.68 29.52
N ASP A 285 -6.42 1.88 28.29
CA ASP A 285 -7.38 2.94 27.97
C ASP A 285 -8.69 2.79 28.77
N ARG A 286 -9.16 1.55 28.90
CA ARG A 286 -10.36 1.24 29.67
C ARG A 286 -10.18 1.47 31.18
N LEU A 287 -9.02 1.15 31.72
CA LEU A 287 -8.69 1.42 33.14
C LEU A 287 -8.59 2.93 33.39
N SER A 288 -7.99 3.69 32.50
CA SER A 288 -7.90 5.17 32.56
C SER A 288 -9.30 5.81 32.50
N ALA A 289 -10.16 5.33 31.60
CA ALA A 289 -11.53 5.78 31.48
C ALA A 289 -12.40 5.46 32.73
N MET A 290 -12.12 4.34 33.41
CA MET A 290 -12.78 4.00 34.67
C MET A 290 -12.26 4.87 35.83
N ALA A 291 -10.97 5.10 35.93
CA ALA A 291 -10.35 5.94 36.96
C ALA A 291 -10.85 7.40 36.89
N GLY A 292 -11.01 7.95 35.67
CA GLY A 292 -11.56 9.29 35.45
C GLY A 292 -13.04 9.47 35.88
N ARG A 293 -13.81 8.38 35.96
CA ARG A 293 -15.22 8.42 36.43
C ARG A 293 -15.38 8.40 37.96
N TYR A 294 -14.33 8.10 38.69
CA TYR A 294 -14.33 8.10 40.16
C TYR A 294 -13.72 9.37 40.75
N MET A 295 -13.26 10.33 39.91
CA MET A 295 -12.70 11.60 40.33
C MET A 295 -13.60 12.82 40.04
N THR A 296 -14.83 12.58 39.57
CA THR A 296 -15.92 13.57 39.46
C THR A 296 -17.07 13.17 40.39
#